data_e93a2a8b9f932d9dc2893dce62ab4a6a
#
_entry.id   e93a2a8b9f932d9dc2893dce62ab4a6a
#
_cell.length_a   1.000
_cell.length_b   1.000
_cell.length_c   1.000
_cell.angle_alpha   90.00
_cell.angle_beta   90.00
_cell.angle_gamma   90.00
#
_symmetry.space_group_name_H-M   'P 1'
#
loop_
_entity.id
_entity.type
_entity.pdbx_description
1 polymer ?
#
loop_
_entity_poly.entity_id
_entity_poly.type
_entity_poly.pdbx_seq_one_letter_code
_entity_poly.pdbx_strand_id
1 'polypeptide(L)'
;MEGIQIQLVPKGGAAPGSTSSSFKEKAKPQNIVYQAHMQTYCWLGEVMNGATGGVTGQYKRMEALKIKIQNPKYSGGVQYRAHLQTTGWQGWKSNGEMAGTTGQSRQMEAVQIKLTG
;
A
#
# COMPACT_ATOMS: atom_id res chain seq x y z
N MET A 1 -13.79 1.68 -2.39
CA MET A 1 -12.44 1.64 -3.00
C MET A 1 -12.27 0.33 -3.72
N GLU A 2 -11.83 0.38 -4.94
CA GLU A 2 -11.68 -0.83 -5.73
C GLU A 2 -10.23 -1.18 -6.01
N GLY A 3 -9.36 -0.22 -6.04
CA GLY A 3 -7.97 -0.47 -6.30
C GLY A 3 -7.11 0.60 -5.72
N ILE A 4 -5.84 0.31 -5.59
CA ILE A 4 -4.88 1.25 -5.03
C ILE A 4 -3.54 1.06 -5.71
N GLN A 5 -2.85 2.15 -5.94
CA GLN A 5 -1.50 2.14 -6.46
C GLN A 5 -0.63 2.89 -5.48
N ILE A 6 0.48 2.32 -5.10
CA ILE A 6 1.36 2.92 -4.12
C ILE A 6 2.79 2.88 -4.66
N GLN A 7 3.49 3.98 -4.51
CA GLN A 7 4.86 4.06 -4.99
C GLN A 7 5.68 4.91 -4.04
N LEU A 8 6.91 4.50 -3.78
CA LEU A 8 7.82 5.29 -2.97
C LEU A 8 8.44 6.39 -3.84
N VAL A 9 8.56 7.56 -3.26
CA VAL A 9 9.13 8.70 -3.94
C VAL A 9 10.37 9.12 -3.18
N PRO A 10 11.47 9.41 -3.85
CA PRO A 10 12.66 9.83 -3.13
C PRO A 10 12.39 11.09 -2.34
N LYS A 11 13.05 11.18 -1.21
CA LYS A 11 12.94 12.38 -0.42
C LYS A 11 13.41 13.55 -1.23
N GLY A 12 12.73 14.64 -1.12
CA GLY A 12 13.01 15.77 -1.95
C GLY A 12 12.14 15.85 -3.15
N GLY A 13 11.49 14.78 -3.50
CA GLY A 13 10.43 14.82 -4.49
C GLY A 13 10.82 15.23 -5.85
N ALA A 14 12.07 15.21 -6.17
CA ALA A 14 12.42 15.62 -7.48
C ALA A 14 11.82 14.74 -8.51
N ALA A 15 11.62 15.30 -9.64
CA ALA A 15 11.05 14.55 -10.69
C ALA A 15 11.90 13.34 -10.96
N PRO A 16 11.31 12.25 -11.09
CA PRO A 16 12.03 11.08 -11.28
C PRO A 16 12.85 11.22 -12.47
N GLY A 17 12.86 11.51 -13.29
CA GLY A 17 13.74 11.39 -14.30
C GLY A 17 14.99 12.00 -14.18
N SER A 18 15.25 12.60 -13.33
CA SER A 18 16.38 13.21 -13.33
C SER A 18 17.43 12.44 -13.26
N THR A 19 18.02 12.34 -13.47
CA THR A 19 18.94 11.88 -13.50
C THR A 19 19.77 11.44 -13.03
N SER A 20 19.97 11.37 -12.75
CA SER A 20 20.73 11.02 -12.41
C SER A 20 21.29 10.44 -11.93
N SER A 21 21.36 10.20 -11.86
CA SER A 21 21.89 9.71 -11.46
C SER A 21 22.30 8.93 -11.16
N SER A 22 22.31 8.68 -11.16
CA SER A 22 22.62 7.94 -11.05
C SER A 22 23.18 7.34 -10.52
N PHE A 23 23.35 7.20 -10.11
CA PHE A 23 23.84 6.71 -9.57
C PHE A 23 24.02 5.95 -9.05
N LYS A 24 24.18 5.58 -9.11
CA LYS A 24 24.64 5.11 -8.62
C LYS A 24 24.41 4.48 -7.72
N GLU A 25 23.76 4.26 -7.46
CA GLU A 25 23.47 3.75 -6.63
C GLU A 25 23.61 2.53 -6.60
N LYS A 26 24.22 1.97 -6.11
CA LYS A 26 24.39 0.80 -5.86
C LYS A 26 23.61 0.31 -4.79
N ALA A 27 22.93 1.04 -4.05
CA ALA A 27 22.07 0.62 -2.98
C ALA A 27 20.98 -0.26 -3.50
N LYS A 28 20.57 -1.25 -2.78
CA LYS A 28 19.45 -2.04 -3.19
C LYS A 28 18.21 -1.21 -3.22
N PRO A 29 17.40 -1.36 -4.23
CA PRO A 29 16.18 -0.59 -4.28
C PRO A 29 15.22 -0.99 -3.18
N GLN A 30 14.46 -0.06 -2.69
CA GLN A 30 13.38 -0.34 -1.79
C GLN A 30 12.12 -0.56 -2.60
N ASN A 31 11.36 -1.57 -2.22
CA ASN A 31 10.08 -1.85 -2.86
C ASN A 31 8.97 -1.68 -1.85
N ILE A 32 7.87 -1.10 -2.28
CA ILE A 32 6.68 -1.11 -1.47
C ILE A 32 5.76 -2.16 -2.05
N VAL A 33 5.39 -3.12 -1.23
CA VAL A 33 4.63 -4.30 -1.65
C VAL A 33 3.30 -4.27 -0.93
N TYR A 34 2.23 -4.52 -1.65
CA TYR A 34 0.90 -4.45 -1.06
C TYR A 34 -0.02 -5.48 -1.69
N GLN A 35 -1.05 -5.82 -0.93
CA GLN A 35 -1.96 -6.89 -1.30
C GLN A 35 -3.35 -6.50 -0.82
N ALA A 36 -4.34 -6.67 -1.67
CA ALA A 36 -5.71 -6.29 -1.37
C ALA A 36 -6.60 -7.49 -1.21
N HIS A 37 -7.56 -7.39 -0.28
CA HIS A 37 -8.62 -8.38 -0.12
C HIS A 37 -9.87 -7.78 -0.74
N MET A 38 -10.41 -8.45 -1.76
CA MET A 38 -11.53 -7.93 -2.53
C MET A 38 -12.76 -8.78 -2.33
N GLN A 39 -13.91 -8.13 -2.41
CA GLN A 39 -15.19 -8.84 -2.43
C GLN A 39 -15.16 -9.91 -3.51
N THR A 40 -15.56 -11.11 -3.16
CA THR A 40 -15.63 -12.25 -4.06
C THR A 40 -14.26 -12.90 -4.31
N TYR A 41 -13.22 -12.10 -4.51
CA TYR A 41 -11.91 -12.64 -4.89
C TYR A 41 -11.00 -12.94 -3.72
N CYS A 42 -11.31 -12.44 -2.53
CA CYS A 42 -10.47 -12.61 -1.35
C CYS A 42 -9.10 -11.97 -1.55
N TRP A 43 -8.05 -12.51 -0.97
CA TRP A 43 -6.73 -11.92 -1.11
C TRP A 43 -6.21 -12.16 -2.53
N LEU A 44 -5.84 -11.07 -3.17
CA LEU A 44 -5.18 -11.14 -4.45
C LEU A 44 -3.68 -11.28 -4.24
N GLY A 45 -2.95 -11.53 -5.30
CA GLY A 45 -1.51 -11.62 -5.20
C GLY A 45 -0.87 -10.29 -4.83
N GLU A 46 0.34 -10.34 -4.32
CA GLU A 46 1.08 -9.13 -4.00
C GLU A 46 1.49 -8.40 -5.27
N VAL A 47 1.45 -7.08 -5.21
CA VAL A 47 1.95 -6.22 -6.28
C VAL A 47 2.86 -5.19 -5.66
N MET A 48 3.58 -4.45 -6.47
CA MET A 48 4.54 -3.48 -5.93
C MET A 48 4.72 -2.29 -6.84
N ASN A 49 5.21 -1.22 -6.24
CA ASN A 49 5.79 -0.08 -6.95
C ASN A 49 4.90 0.48 -8.06
N GLY A 50 3.73 0.94 -7.68
CA GLY A 50 2.83 1.59 -8.61
C GLY A 50 1.88 0.68 -9.35
N ALA A 51 2.01 -0.63 -9.18
CA ALA A 51 1.05 -1.54 -9.79
C ALA A 51 -0.29 -1.44 -9.07
N THR A 52 -1.34 -1.85 -9.72
CA THR A 52 -2.66 -1.77 -9.13
C THR A 52 -2.91 -2.96 -8.22
N GLY A 53 -3.17 -2.67 -6.95
CA GLY A 53 -3.67 -3.67 -6.03
C GLY A 53 -5.18 -3.57 -6.03
N GLY A 54 -5.84 -4.70 -6.21
CA GLY A 54 -7.28 -4.71 -6.30
C GLY A 54 -7.75 -4.90 -7.72
N VAL A 55 -9.05 -4.80 -7.91
CA VAL A 55 -9.69 -4.99 -9.21
C VAL A 55 -10.58 -3.78 -9.46
N THR A 56 -10.36 -3.10 -10.56
CA THR A 56 -11.14 -1.92 -10.89
C THR A 56 -12.15 -2.25 -11.99
N GLY A 57 -13.22 -1.48 -12.03
CA GLY A 57 -14.21 -1.62 -13.09
C GLY A 57 -15.20 -2.75 -12.93
N GLN A 58 -15.19 -3.45 -11.81
CA GLN A 58 -16.09 -4.57 -11.60
C GLN A 58 -17.04 -4.36 -10.43
N TYR A 59 -17.03 -3.17 -9.84
CA TYR A 59 -17.93 -2.85 -8.73
C TYR A 59 -17.73 -3.79 -7.53
N LYS A 60 -16.50 -4.24 -7.32
CA LYS A 60 -16.16 -5.05 -6.15
C LYS A 60 -15.50 -4.16 -5.12
N ARG A 61 -15.87 -4.30 -3.85
CA ARG A 61 -15.29 -3.47 -2.82
C ARG A 61 -13.97 -4.05 -2.35
N MET A 62 -13.05 -3.17 -2.02
CA MET A 62 -11.84 -3.56 -1.32
C MET A 62 -12.17 -3.59 0.17
N GLU A 63 -11.85 -4.68 0.82
CA GLU A 63 -12.23 -4.88 2.21
C GLU A 63 -11.05 -4.76 3.16
N ALA A 64 -9.87 -5.08 2.72
CA ALA A 64 -8.69 -5.03 3.55
C ALA A 64 -7.44 -4.87 2.70
N LEU A 65 -6.35 -4.50 3.36
CA LEU A 65 -5.11 -4.17 2.67
C LEU A 65 -3.93 -4.51 3.58
N LYS A 66 -2.88 -5.04 3.00
CA LYS A 66 -1.59 -5.25 3.69
C LYS A 66 -0.52 -4.53 2.91
N ILE A 67 0.38 -3.85 3.61
CA ILE A 67 1.46 -3.10 2.98
C ILE A 67 2.75 -3.39 3.73
N LYS A 68 3.84 -3.56 3.01
CA LYS A 68 5.15 -3.72 3.64
C LYS A 68 6.23 -3.11 2.76
N ILE A 69 7.35 -2.77 3.37
CA ILE A 69 8.53 -2.32 2.66
C ILE A 69 9.46 -3.51 2.54
N GLN A 70 9.93 -3.77 1.33
CA GLN A 70 10.84 -4.85 1.06
C GLN A 70 12.22 -4.26 0.80
N ASN A 71 13.23 -4.84 1.39
CA ASN A 71 14.62 -4.38 1.25
C ASN A 71 14.78 -2.94 1.72
N PRO A 72 14.42 -2.64 2.96
CA PRO A 72 14.53 -1.26 3.40
C PRO A 72 15.98 -0.83 3.46
N LYS A 73 16.24 0.36 2.96
CA LYS A 73 17.56 0.90 2.96
C LYS A 73 17.97 1.35 4.36
N TYR A 74 17.03 1.81 5.14
CA TYR A 74 17.26 2.23 6.51
C TYR A 74 16.30 1.47 7.40
N SER A 75 16.57 1.47 8.68
CA SER A 75 15.60 0.87 9.57
C SER A 75 14.37 1.76 9.56
N GLY A 76 13.30 1.25 9.24
CA GLY A 76 12.07 1.98 9.14
C GLY A 76 11.06 1.09 8.49
N GLY A 77 9.88 1.59 8.32
CA GLY A 77 8.83 0.79 7.75
C GLY A 77 7.68 1.64 7.29
N VAL A 78 6.53 1.02 7.21
CA VAL A 78 5.34 1.70 6.76
C VAL A 78 4.24 1.46 7.78
N GLN A 79 3.47 2.51 8.04
CA GLN A 79 2.26 2.39 8.85
C GLN A 79 1.10 2.89 8.02
N TYR A 80 -0.06 2.29 8.24
CA TYR A 80 -1.24 2.63 7.46
C TYR A 80 -2.48 2.32 8.26
N ARG A 81 -3.56 3.01 7.92
CA ARG A 81 -4.85 2.74 8.53
C ARG A 81 -5.95 2.94 7.51
N ALA A 82 -7.06 2.29 7.76
CA ALA A 82 -8.20 2.29 6.86
C ALA A 82 -9.39 2.98 7.49
N HIS A 83 -10.17 3.66 6.66
CA HIS A 83 -11.47 4.16 7.02
C HIS A 83 -12.50 3.23 6.41
N LEU A 84 -13.32 2.64 7.25
CA LEU A 84 -14.28 1.63 6.81
C LEU A 84 -15.70 2.14 6.85
N GLN A 85 -16.49 1.62 5.94
CA GLN A 85 -17.92 1.86 5.92
C GLN A 85 -18.50 1.55 7.29
N THR A 86 -19.24 2.46 7.82
CA THR A 86 -19.94 2.38 9.11
C THR A 86 -19.07 2.30 10.35
N THR A 87 -17.80 2.02 10.22
CA THR A 87 -16.90 1.90 11.35
C THR A 87 -16.02 3.14 11.55
N GLY A 88 -15.61 3.79 10.46
CA GLY A 88 -14.71 4.92 10.54
C GLY A 88 -13.25 4.51 10.53
N TRP A 89 -12.38 5.37 11.03
CA TRP A 89 -10.95 5.11 11.01
C TRP A 89 -10.56 4.05 12.01
N GLN A 90 -9.75 3.12 11.57
CA GLN A 90 -9.16 2.13 12.46
C GLN A 90 -7.83 2.64 13.01
N GLY A 91 -7.26 1.92 13.95
CA GLY A 91 -5.92 2.25 14.43
C GLY A 91 -4.86 1.96 13.39
N TRP A 92 -3.69 2.54 13.58
CA TRP A 92 -2.57 2.35 12.67
C TRP A 92 -2.07 0.92 12.70
N LYS A 93 -1.71 0.40 11.54
CA LYS A 93 -1.09 -0.91 11.37
C LYS A 93 0.29 -0.74 10.79
N SER A 94 1.15 -1.70 11.03
CA SER A 94 2.53 -1.64 10.56
C SER A 94 2.83 -2.79 9.61
N ASN A 95 3.94 -2.71 8.98
CA ASN A 95 4.45 -3.67 7.99
C ASN A 95 3.77 -5.03 7.99
N GLY A 96 3.02 -5.31 6.96
CA GLY A 96 2.41 -6.62 6.77
C GLY A 96 1.16 -6.91 7.56
N GLU A 97 0.77 -6.04 8.46
CA GLU A 97 -0.47 -6.23 9.21
C GLU A 97 -1.67 -5.86 8.36
N MET A 98 -2.81 -6.41 8.67
CA MET A 98 -4.02 -6.15 7.91
C MET A 98 -4.70 -4.88 8.39
N ALA A 99 -4.97 -3.97 7.49
CA ALA A 99 -5.87 -2.85 7.72
C ALA A 99 -7.18 -3.17 7.02
N GLY A 100 -8.28 -2.81 7.63
CA GLY A 100 -9.59 -3.18 7.12
C GLY A 100 -10.10 -4.43 7.80
N THR A 101 -11.14 -5.01 7.24
CA THR A 101 -11.76 -6.21 7.79
C THR A 101 -12.06 -7.19 6.69
N THR A 102 -12.17 -8.46 7.06
CA THR A 102 -12.62 -9.50 6.12
C THR A 102 -13.85 -10.16 6.70
N GLY A 103 -14.71 -10.63 5.82
CA GLY A 103 -15.88 -11.36 6.25
C GLY A 103 -16.99 -10.51 6.84
N GLN A 104 -16.88 -9.19 6.79
CA GLN A 104 -17.89 -8.31 7.37
C GLN A 104 -18.60 -7.44 6.34
N SER A 105 -18.29 -7.64 5.09
CA SER A 105 -18.91 -6.89 4.00
C SER A 105 -18.79 -5.38 4.16
N ARG A 106 -17.67 -4.93 4.70
CA ARG A 106 -17.43 -3.51 4.90
C ARG A 106 -16.40 -3.02 3.90
N GLN A 107 -16.74 -1.97 3.20
CA GLN A 107 -15.88 -1.40 2.19
C GLN A 107 -14.86 -0.46 2.82
N MET A 108 -13.62 -0.55 2.38
CA MET A 108 -12.64 0.47 2.71
C MET A 108 -12.97 1.70 1.90
N GLU A 109 -13.09 2.82 2.56
CA GLU A 109 -13.44 4.07 1.90
C GLU A 109 -12.23 4.95 1.67
N ALA A 110 -11.24 4.82 2.53
CA ALA A 110 -10.02 5.62 2.41
C ALA A 110 -8.90 4.93 3.18
N VAL A 111 -7.69 5.32 2.88
CA VAL A 111 -6.52 4.79 3.56
C VAL A 111 -5.52 5.94 3.74
N GLN A 112 -4.83 5.94 4.86
CA GLN A 112 -3.74 6.85 5.12
C GLN A 112 -2.48 6.02 5.30
N ILE A 113 -1.40 6.46 4.70
CA ILE A 113 -0.13 5.71 4.69
C ILE A 113 0.99 6.68 5.05
N LYS A 114 1.91 6.24 5.89
CA LYS A 114 3.08 7.04 6.21
C LYS A 114 4.29 6.14 6.37
N LEU A 115 5.45 6.69 6.13
CA LEU A 115 6.70 5.99 6.36
C LEU A 115 7.17 6.30 7.77
N THR A 116 7.85 5.34 8.37
CA THR A 116 8.38 5.47 9.73
C THR A 116 9.88 5.24 9.71
N GLY A 117 10.52 5.61 10.76
CA GLY A 117 11.95 5.47 10.88
C GLY A 117 12.63 6.76 10.63
#